data_0ac9b6690d740cda3442c25e1d5a4342
#
_entry.id   0ac9b6690d740cda3442c25e1d5a4342
#
_cell.length_a   1.000
_cell.length_b   1.000
_cell.length_c   1.000
_cell.angle_alpha   90.00
_cell.angle_beta   90.00
_cell.angle_gamma   90.00
#
_symmetry.space_group_name_H-M   'P 1'
#
loop_
_entity.id
_entity.type
_entity.pdbx_description
1 polymer ?
#
loop_
_entity_poly.entity_id
_entity_poly.type
_entity_poly.pdbx_seq_one_letter_code
_entity_poly.pdbx_strand_id
1 'polypeptide(L)'
;MYVDGNIGGSIDGTGGADLGVLAEQITAAERIGFDGIWSTEVARDPFLPLVLAADKSATLQLGTAVAVAFARSPMTTAVAANDLNTFSRGRFVLGLGSQIQAHIERRFSMAWSAPAERMREYILALQAIWNSWQTGAKLDFRGEHYRHTLMTPMFRPDPNPYGPPRVMLAAVGPMMTKVAAECADGLLVHGFTTARYLREVTMPIVEAGLASAGRTRADFTTSYPGLIVTGNSEAEYQAAQDRVRHQIAFYGSTPAYRGVLDLHGWGDLHAELNRLS
;
A
#
# COMPACT_ATOMS: atom_id res chain seq x y z
N MET A 1 3.32 11.30 -15.61
CA MET A 1 2.69 11.35 -14.27
C MET A 1 1.39 10.60 -14.39
N TYR A 2 1.11 9.69 -13.49
CA TYR A 2 -0.15 8.96 -13.41
C TYR A 2 -1.05 9.64 -12.38
N VAL A 3 -2.37 9.62 -12.62
CA VAL A 3 -3.39 10.15 -11.71
C VAL A 3 -4.35 9.03 -11.37
N ASP A 4 -4.35 8.66 -10.08
CA ASP A 4 -5.12 7.53 -9.59
C ASP A 4 -6.19 7.99 -8.60
N GLY A 5 -7.28 7.22 -8.50
CA GLY A 5 -8.35 7.41 -7.52
C GLY A 5 -8.35 6.35 -6.43
N ASN A 6 -9.12 6.59 -5.37
CA ASN A 6 -9.39 5.60 -4.33
C ASN A 6 -10.84 5.12 -4.43
N ILE A 7 -11.07 3.83 -4.18
CA ILE A 7 -12.39 3.20 -4.19
C ILE A 7 -12.62 2.38 -2.92
N GLY A 8 -13.89 2.09 -2.63
CA GLY A 8 -14.25 1.13 -1.58
C GLY A 8 -14.39 1.70 -0.17
N GLY A 9 -14.42 3.01 -0.02
CA GLY A 9 -14.67 3.70 1.24
C GLY A 9 -13.68 4.83 1.51
N SER A 10 -14.16 5.85 2.19
CA SER A 10 -13.30 6.92 2.67
C SER A 10 -12.62 6.51 4.00
N ILE A 11 -11.58 7.25 4.38
CA ILE A 11 -10.81 7.01 5.62
C ILE A 11 -11.69 7.14 6.87
N ASP A 12 -12.78 7.87 6.79
CA ASP A 12 -13.79 8.00 7.86
C ASP A 12 -14.73 6.79 7.99
N GLY A 13 -14.53 5.74 7.19
CA GLY A 13 -15.34 4.50 7.23
C GLY A 13 -16.71 4.62 6.58
N THR A 14 -17.03 5.77 5.97
CA THR A 14 -18.29 5.97 5.24
C THR A 14 -18.20 5.48 3.81
N GLY A 15 -19.29 4.92 3.29
CA GLY A 15 -19.40 4.47 1.89
C GLY A 15 -18.93 3.05 1.60
N GLY A 16 -19.24 2.54 0.42
CA GLY A 16 -18.61 1.36 -0.16
C GLY A 16 -19.19 -0.01 0.18
N ALA A 17 -20.42 -0.09 0.74
CA ALA A 17 -21.08 -1.39 0.95
C ALA A 17 -21.91 -1.86 -0.25
N ASP A 18 -22.33 -0.94 -1.11
CA ASP A 18 -23.16 -1.25 -2.27
C ASP A 18 -22.29 -1.52 -3.50
N LEU A 19 -22.39 -2.76 -4.02
CA LEU A 19 -21.64 -3.18 -5.21
C LEU A 19 -22.04 -2.40 -6.47
N GLY A 20 -23.29 -1.93 -6.55
CA GLY A 20 -23.75 -1.11 -7.67
C GLY A 20 -23.06 0.25 -7.68
N VAL A 21 -23.06 0.92 -6.54
CA VAL A 21 -22.34 2.20 -6.37
C VAL A 21 -20.85 2.05 -6.65
N LEU A 22 -20.25 0.97 -6.17
CA LEU A 22 -18.83 0.70 -6.42
C LEU A 22 -18.55 0.47 -7.91
N ALA A 23 -19.41 -0.29 -8.60
CA ALA A 23 -19.29 -0.52 -10.05
C ALA A 23 -19.41 0.78 -10.85
N GLU A 24 -20.33 1.67 -10.45
CA GLU A 24 -20.48 3.01 -11.06
C GLU A 24 -19.23 3.87 -10.84
N GLN A 25 -18.67 3.88 -9.63
CA GLN A 25 -17.43 4.61 -9.34
C GLN A 25 -16.25 4.12 -10.19
N ILE A 26 -16.09 2.81 -10.34
CA ILE A 26 -15.03 2.20 -11.16
C ILE A 26 -15.19 2.63 -12.62
N THR A 27 -16.40 2.47 -13.17
CA THR A 27 -16.69 2.83 -14.56
C THR A 27 -16.52 4.33 -14.81
N ALA A 28 -16.91 5.16 -13.82
CA ALA A 28 -16.72 6.61 -13.90
C ALA A 28 -15.23 6.97 -13.89
N ALA A 29 -14.42 6.34 -13.01
CA ALA A 29 -12.98 6.59 -12.94
C ALA A 29 -12.29 6.30 -14.29
N GLU A 30 -12.59 5.17 -14.93
CA GLU A 30 -12.05 4.84 -16.25
C GLU A 30 -12.50 5.85 -17.31
N ARG A 31 -13.78 6.22 -17.31
CA ARG A 31 -14.35 7.17 -18.29
C ARG A 31 -13.76 8.57 -18.19
N ILE A 32 -13.47 9.06 -16.98
CA ILE A 32 -12.88 10.39 -16.78
C ILE A 32 -11.36 10.41 -16.94
N GLY A 33 -10.74 9.24 -17.16
CA GLY A 33 -9.34 9.12 -17.53
C GLY A 33 -8.36 8.99 -16.37
N PHE A 34 -8.77 8.40 -15.25
CA PHE A 34 -7.81 7.94 -14.26
C PHE A 34 -6.92 6.82 -14.83
N ASP A 35 -5.65 6.81 -14.42
CA ASP A 35 -4.70 5.76 -14.79
C ASP A 35 -4.87 4.51 -13.92
N GLY A 36 -5.34 4.67 -12.68
CA GLY A 36 -5.54 3.58 -11.75
C GLY A 36 -6.50 3.87 -10.61
N ILE A 37 -6.85 2.83 -9.89
CA ILE A 37 -7.66 2.91 -8.66
C ILE A 37 -7.08 2.03 -7.57
N TRP A 38 -7.18 2.53 -6.35
CA TRP A 38 -6.61 1.89 -5.16
C TRP A 38 -7.68 1.61 -4.12
N SER A 39 -7.57 0.47 -3.45
CA SER A 39 -8.44 0.08 -2.34
C SER A 39 -7.66 0.04 -1.03
N THR A 40 -8.26 0.55 0.05
CA THR A 40 -7.63 0.67 1.37
C THR A 40 -8.25 -0.29 2.38
N GLU A 41 -7.43 -0.97 3.17
CA GLU A 41 -7.87 -1.82 4.28
C GLU A 41 -8.11 -1.00 5.56
N VAL A 42 -9.34 -0.54 5.74
CA VAL A 42 -9.79 0.14 6.97
C VAL A 42 -10.85 -0.72 7.65
N ALA A 43 -12.11 -0.59 7.28
CA ALA A 43 -13.22 -1.36 7.80
C ALA A 43 -13.56 -2.60 6.94
N ARG A 44 -12.96 -2.71 5.75
CA ARG A 44 -13.28 -3.73 4.74
C ARG A 44 -12.02 -4.38 4.21
N ASP A 45 -12.17 -5.56 3.59
CA ASP A 45 -11.10 -6.26 2.88
C ASP A 45 -10.67 -5.45 1.65
N PRO A 46 -9.36 -5.24 1.41
CA PRO A 46 -8.87 -4.41 0.30
C PRO A 46 -8.89 -5.14 -1.05
N PHE A 47 -8.99 -6.46 -1.09
CA PHE A 47 -8.95 -7.23 -2.34
C PHE A 47 -10.32 -7.36 -3.00
N LEU A 48 -11.40 -7.48 -2.22
CA LEU A 48 -12.74 -7.72 -2.77
C LEU A 48 -13.23 -6.62 -3.72
N PRO A 49 -13.06 -5.32 -3.42
CA PRO A 49 -13.42 -4.26 -4.38
C PRO A 49 -12.65 -4.34 -5.70
N LEU A 50 -11.40 -4.84 -5.65
CA LEU A 50 -10.54 -4.94 -6.82
C LEU A 50 -10.90 -6.12 -7.74
N VAL A 51 -11.57 -7.16 -7.23
CA VAL A 51 -12.15 -8.21 -8.08
C VAL A 51 -13.24 -7.61 -8.96
N LEU A 52 -14.12 -6.79 -8.39
CA LEU A 52 -15.14 -6.08 -9.16
C LEU A 52 -14.50 -5.10 -10.16
N ALA A 53 -13.44 -4.41 -9.75
CA ALA A 53 -12.72 -3.48 -10.60
C ALA A 53 -12.03 -4.18 -11.78
N ALA A 54 -11.53 -5.39 -11.59
CA ALA A 54 -10.95 -6.19 -12.67
C ALA A 54 -11.97 -6.55 -13.74
N ASP A 55 -13.24 -6.80 -13.32
CA ASP A 55 -14.36 -7.08 -14.22
C ASP A 55 -14.92 -5.81 -14.92
N LYS A 56 -15.02 -4.70 -14.19
CA LYS A 56 -15.69 -3.47 -14.65
C LYS A 56 -14.78 -2.48 -15.37
N SER A 57 -13.49 -2.71 -15.42
CA SER A 57 -12.53 -1.85 -16.13
C SER A 57 -11.62 -2.66 -17.05
N ALA A 58 -11.18 -2.04 -18.14
CA ALA A 58 -10.29 -2.64 -19.11
C ALA A 58 -8.85 -2.11 -19.02
N THR A 59 -8.67 -0.88 -18.57
CA THR A 59 -7.39 -0.15 -18.65
C THR A 59 -6.83 0.29 -17.31
N LEU A 60 -7.69 0.45 -16.27
CA LEU A 60 -7.24 0.93 -14.97
C LEU A 60 -6.22 -0.01 -14.33
N GLN A 61 -5.12 0.55 -13.86
CA GLN A 61 -4.27 -0.14 -12.89
C GLN A 61 -5.04 -0.32 -11.58
N LEU A 62 -4.92 -1.49 -10.96
CA LEU A 62 -5.65 -1.83 -9.74
C LEU A 62 -4.65 -2.07 -8.60
N GLY A 63 -4.84 -1.45 -7.45
CA GLY A 63 -3.89 -1.62 -6.37
C GLY A 63 -4.50 -1.62 -4.97
N THR A 64 -3.80 -2.21 -4.03
CA THR A 64 -4.10 -2.03 -2.60
C THR A 64 -3.24 -0.91 -2.02
N ALA A 65 -3.84 0.03 -1.28
CA ALA A 65 -3.11 1.10 -0.59
C ALA A 65 -3.66 1.32 0.84
N VAL A 66 -3.42 0.37 1.71
CA VAL A 66 -2.58 -0.83 1.61
C VAL A 66 -3.37 -2.08 2.00
N ALA A 67 -2.86 -3.27 1.64
CA ALA A 67 -3.21 -4.50 2.32
C ALA A 67 -2.30 -4.67 3.55
N VAL A 68 -2.89 -5.00 4.71
CA VAL A 68 -2.14 -5.14 5.97
C VAL A 68 -1.39 -6.46 5.97
N ALA A 69 -0.07 -6.42 5.75
CA ALA A 69 0.77 -7.59 5.61
C ALA A 69 0.78 -8.48 6.86
N PHE A 70 0.94 -7.88 8.05
CA PHE A 70 1.10 -8.66 9.29
C PHE A 70 -0.18 -9.26 9.84
N ALA A 71 -1.33 -8.95 9.24
CA ALA A 71 -2.60 -9.62 9.49
C ALA A 71 -2.77 -10.92 8.68
N ARG A 72 -1.88 -11.19 7.71
CA ARG A 72 -1.96 -12.30 6.75
C ARG A 72 -0.63 -13.06 6.66
N SER A 73 -0.66 -14.31 6.22
CA SER A 73 0.56 -15.00 5.83
C SER A 73 1.03 -14.58 4.43
N PRO A 74 2.34 -14.64 4.12
CA PRO A 74 2.81 -14.44 2.74
C PRO A 74 2.11 -15.35 1.74
N MET A 75 1.83 -16.62 2.10
CA MET A 75 1.16 -17.57 1.20
C MET A 75 -0.26 -17.13 0.83
N THR A 76 -1.10 -16.74 1.80
CA THR A 76 -2.46 -16.25 1.53
C THR A 76 -2.46 -14.98 0.69
N THR A 77 -1.53 -14.08 0.96
CA THR A 77 -1.37 -12.87 0.17
C THR A 77 -0.87 -13.16 -1.24
N ALA A 78 0.07 -14.12 -1.38
CA ALA A 78 0.58 -14.52 -2.70
C ALA A 78 -0.53 -15.07 -3.59
N VAL A 79 -1.43 -15.92 -3.04
CA VAL A 79 -2.59 -16.48 -3.77
C VAL A 79 -3.52 -15.34 -4.21
N ALA A 80 -3.99 -14.51 -3.28
CA ALA A 80 -4.94 -13.44 -3.60
C ALA A 80 -4.38 -12.43 -4.63
N ALA A 81 -3.10 -12.08 -4.50
CA ALA A 81 -2.44 -11.17 -5.43
C ALA A 81 -2.25 -11.80 -6.82
N ASN A 82 -1.89 -13.09 -6.89
CA ASN A 82 -1.74 -13.80 -8.16
C ASN A 82 -3.08 -13.92 -8.90
N ASP A 83 -4.16 -14.25 -8.20
CA ASP A 83 -5.50 -14.35 -8.78
C ASP A 83 -5.97 -13.00 -9.30
N LEU A 84 -5.83 -11.92 -8.50
CA LEU A 84 -6.17 -10.58 -8.97
C LEU A 84 -5.31 -10.13 -10.15
N ASN A 85 -4.03 -10.47 -10.17
CA ASN A 85 -3.17 -10.16 -11.32
C ASN A 85 -3.63 -10.89 -12.58
N THR A 86 -4.08 -12.15 -12.43
CA THR A 86 -4.66 -12.92 -13.53
C THR A 86 -5.98 -12.33 -14.00
N PHE A 87 -6.92 -12.07 -13.08
CA PHE A 87 -8.25 -11.51 -13.39
C PHE A 87 -8.15 -10.13 -14.04
N SER A 88 -7.21 -9.31 -13.59
CA SER A 88 -6.97 -7.97 -14.15
C SER A 88 -6.06 -7.97 -15.39
N ARG A 89 -5.62 -9.13 -15.88
CA ARG A 89 -4.72 -9.25 -17.04
C ARG A 89 -3.40 -8.47 -16.85
N GLY A 90 -2.77 -8.64 -15.68
CA GLY A 90 -1.49 -8.03 -15.36
C GLY A 90 -1.55 -6.58 -14.87
N ARG A 91 -2.76 -6.05 -14.60
CA ARG A 91 -2.94 -4.66 -14.12
C ARG A 91 -2.89 -4.49 -12.60
N PHE A 92 -2.77 -5.59 -11.85
CA PHE A 92 -2.76 -5.53 -10.39
C PHE A 92 -1.40 -5.18 -9.81
N VAL A 93 -1.40 -4.36 -8.77
CA VAL A 93 -0.25 -3.97 -7.95
C VAL A 93 -0.57 -4.25 -6.49
N LEU A 94 0.26 -5.05 -5.84
CA LEU A 94 0.15 -5.34 -4.42
C LEU A 94 0.80 -4.25 -3.58
N GLY A 95 0.02 -3.33 -3.04
CA GLY A 95 0.49 -2.36 -2.07
C GLY A 95 0.37 -2.90 -0.65
N LEU A 96 1.49 -3.01 0.06
CA LEU A 96 1.61 -3.56 1.40
C LEU A 96 1.88 -2.48 2.44
N GLY A 97 1.39 -2.71 3.66
CA GLY A 97 1.76 -1.92 4.84
C GLY A 97 1.82 -2.79 6.10
N SER A 98 2.64 -2.39 7.07
CA SER A 98 2.79 -3.12 8.34
C SER A 98 1.63 -2.88 9.30
N GLN A 99 0.89 -1.79 9.15
CA GLN A 99 0.00 -1.23 10.17
C GLN A 99 0.80 -0.83 11.44
N ILE A 100 0.13 -0.39 12.49
CA ILE A 100 0.73 -0.10 13.80
C ILE A 100 0.54 -1.28 14.75
N GLN A 101 1.43 -1.39 15.75
CA GLN A 101 1.43 -2.47 16.74
C GLN A 101 0.06 -2.70 17.38
N ALA A 102 -0.60 -1.64 17.84
CA ALA A 102 -1.89 -1.75 18.52
C ALA A 102 -2.97 -2.43 17.66
N HIS A 103 -3.00 -2.15 16.35
CA HIS A 103 -3.94 -2.82 15.44
C HIS A 103 -3.56 -4.27 15.18
N ILE A 104 -2.27 -4.56 15.01
CA ILE A 104 -1.81 -5.94 14.76
C ILE A 104 -2.13 -6.83 15.97
N GLU A 105 -1.80 -6.37 17.18
CA GLU A 105 -1.99 -7.18 18.39
C GLU A 105 -3.45 -7.23 18.84
N ARG A 106 -4.16 -6.09 18.87
CA ARG A 106 -5.47 -5.99 19.52
C ARG A 106 -6.66 -6.16 18.57
N ARG A 107 -6.50 -5.82 17.29
CA ARG A 107 -7.55 -5.97 16.27
C ARG A 107 -7.39 -7.25 15.48
N PHE A 108 -6.17 -7.58 15.05
CA PHE A 108 -5.89 -8.76 14.25
C PHE A 108 -5.43 -9.96 15.08
N SER A 109 -5.14 -9.79 16.38
CA SER A 109 -4.65 -10.85 17.28
C SER A 109 -3.38 -11.56 16.77
N MET A 110 -2.48 -10.79 16.17
CA MET A 110 -1.23 -11.27 15.61
C MET A 110 -0.03 -10.69 16.37
N ALA A 111 1.09 -11.43 16.41
CA ALA A 111 2.29 -10.97 17.06
C ALA A 111 2.92 -9.77 16.32
N TRP A 112 3.51 -8.86 17.08
CA TRP A 112 4.30 -7.73 16.56
C TRP A 112 5.76 -7.89 16.95
N SER A 113 6.64 -7.86 15.96
CA SER A 113 8.09 -7.88 16.17
C SER A 113 8.83 -7.33 14.96
N ALA A 114 9.98 -6.66 15.17
CA ALA A 114 10.95 -6.28 14.15
C ALA A 114 10.33 -5.89 12.79
N PRO A 115 9.49 -4.80 12.71
CA PRO A 115 8.60 -4.59 11.57
C PRO A 115 9.33 -4.41 10.23
N ALA A 116 10.52 -3.82 10.20
CA ALA A 116 11.27 -3.64 8.96
C ALA A 116 11.86 -4.96 8.45
N GLU A 117 12.51 -5.72 9.32
CA GLU A 117 13.10 -7.02 9.03
C GLU A 117 12.02 -8.02 8.62
N ARG A 118 10.92 -8.07 9.38
CA ARG A 118 9.77 -8.91 9.08
C ARG A 118 9.11 -8.55 7.75
N MET A 119 9.01 -7.26 7.41
CA MET A 119 8.46 -6.82 6.11
C MET A 119 9.38 -7.19 4.95
N ARG A 120 10.69 -7.07 5.13
CA ARG A 120 11.68 -7.55 4.17
C ARG A 120 11.47 -9.04 3.88
N GLU A 121 11.41 -9.87 4.92
CA GLU A 121 11.17 -11.30 4.74
C GLU A 121 9.81 -11.60 4.12
N TYR A 122 8.78 -10.83 4.46
CA TYR A 122 7.45 -10.99 3.88
C TYR A 122 7.49 -10.83 2.36
N ILE A 123 8.13 -9.75 1.87
CA ILE A 123 8.26 -9.49 0.43
C ILE A 123 9.12 -10.55 -0.25
N LEU A 124 10.26 -10.93 0.34
CA LEU A 124 11.12 -11.99 -0.21
C LEU A 124 10.42 -13.35 -0.23
N ALA A 125 9.57 -13.65 0.76
CA ALA A 125 8.75 -14.85 0.78
C ALA A 125 7.71 -14.85 -0.35
N LEU A 126 7.03 -13.73 -0.61
CA LEU A 126 6.14 -13.58 -1.76
C LEU A 126 6.86 -13.87 -3.08
N GLN A 127 8.03 -13.25 -3.27
CA GLN A 127 8.85 -13.45 -4.47
C GLN A 127 9.28 -14.90 -4.64
N ALA A 128 9.68 -15.57 -3.56
CA ALA A 128 10.05 -16.99 -3.59
C ALA A 128 8.86 -17.90 -3.93
N ILE A 129 7.68 -17.60 -3.40
CA ILE A 129 6.44 -18.33 -3.69
C ILE A 129 6.08 -18.16 -5.17
N TRP A 130 6.01 -16.93 -5.68
CA TRP A 130 5.69 -16.66 -7.09
C TRP A 130 6.74 -17.24 -8.05
N ASN A 131 8.02 -17.16 -7.69
CA ASN A 131 9.08 -17.79 -8.49
C ASN A 131 8.90 -19.32 -8.58
N SER A 132 8.53 -19.97 -7.46
CA SER A 132 8.23 -21.41 -7.47
C SER A 132 7.05 -21.75 -8.39
N TRP A 133 6.01 -20.92 -8.41
CA TRP A 133 4.86 -21.12 -9.29
C TRP A 133 5.23 -20.86 -10.77
N GLN A 134 5.99 -19.84 -11.02
CA GLN A 134 6.33 -19.40 -12.38
C GLN A 134 7.31 -20.34 -13.08
N THR A 135 8.26 -20.90 -12.32
CA THR A 135 9.36 -21.70 -12.89
C THR A 135 9.26 -23.20 -12.61
N GLY A 136 8.38 -23.60 -11.69
CA GLY A 136 8.32 -24.99 -11.18
C GLY A 136 9.44 -25.31 -10.17
N ALA A 137 10.30 -24.35 -9.82
CA ALA A 137 11.35 -24.58 -8.84
C ALA A 137 10.80 -24.99 -7.47
N LYS A 138 11.57 -25.77 -6.72
CA LYS A 138 11.21 -26.17 -5.37
C LYS A 138 11.09 -24.92 -4.47
N LEU A 139 9.98 -24.81 -3.75
CA LEU A 139 9.82 -23.78 -2.74
C LEU A 139 10.66 -24.14 -1.50
N ASP A 140 11.67 -23.31 -1.20
CA ASP A 140 12.53 -23.47 -0.02
C ASP A 140 12.95 -22.11 0.54
N PHE A 141 12.00 -21.37 1.10
CA PHE A 141 12.23 -20.10 1.78
C PHE A 141 12.35 -20.34 3.29
N ARG A 142 13.46 -19.91 3.92
CA ARG A 142 13.76 -20.11 5.32
C ARG A 142 14.29 -18.81 5.93
N GLY A 143 13.41 -17.98 6.43
CA GLY A 143 13.72 -16.78 7.18
C GLY A 143 13.58 -16.96 8.69
N GLU A 144 13.76 -15.89 9.41
CA GLU A 144 13.56 -15.81 10.86
C GLU A 144 12.06 -15.72 11.21
N HIS A 145 11.30 -14.95 10.42
CA HIS A 145 9.88 -14.69 10.64
C HIS A 145 8.96 -15.61 9.81
N TYR A 146 9.41 -16.05 8.64
CA TYR A 146 8.59 -16.84 7.72
C TYR A 146 9.35 -18.03 7.17
N ARG A 147 8.63 -19.16 7.03
CA ARG A 147 9.17 -20.39 6.47
C ARG A 147 8.15 -21.04 5.52
N HIS A 148 8.52 -21.16 4.25
CA HIS A 148 7.72 -21.77 3.20
C HIS A 148 8.55 -22.83 2.48
N THR A 149 8.29 -24.11 2.80
CA THR A 149 9.08 -25.24 2.29
C THR A 149 8.22 -26.37 1.73
N LEU A 150 6.91 -26.14 1.61
CA LEU A 150 5.98 -27.10 1.07
C LEU A 150 5.20 -26.50 -0.09
N MET A 151 5.30 -27.11 -1.26
CA MET A 151 4.49 -26.82 -2.45
C MET A 151 4.28 -28.13 -3.19
N THR A 152 3.09 -28.70 -3.06
CA THR A 152 2.72 -29.93 -3.80
C THR A 152 2.01 -29.56 -5.11
N PRO A 153 2.00 -30.43 -6.12
CA PRO A 153 1.36 -30.14 -7.41
C PRO A 153 -0.09 -29.66 -7.30
N MET A 154 -0.86 -30.21 -6.36
CA MET A 154 -2.27 -29.86 -6.16
C MET A 154 -2.48 -28.40 -5.72
N PHE A 155 -1.50 -27.80 -5.02
CA PHE A 155 -1.57 -26.44 -4.49
C PHE A 155 -0.76 -25.42 -5.28
N ARG A 156 -0.15 -25.87 -6.38
CA ARG A 156 0.60 -24.99 -7.27
C ARG A 156 -0.32 -24.56 -8.41
N PRO A 157 -0.59 -23.23 -8.53
CA PRO A 157 -1.29 -22.73 -9.71
C PRO A 157 -0.41 -22.88 -10.96
N ASP A 158 -1.02 -22.83 -12.14
CA ASP A 158 -0.29 -22.67 -13.39
C ASP A 158 0.52 -21.37 -13.39
N PRO A 159 1.62 -21.30 -14.16
CA PRO A 159 2.36 -20.06 -14.33
C PRO A 159 1.46 -18.91 -14.78
N ASN A 160 1.56 -17.77 -14.10
CA ASN A 160 0.77 -16.60 -14.46
C ASN A 160 1.25 -16.03 -15.80
N PRO A 161 0.38 -15.93 -16.82
CA PRO A 161 0.79 -15.46 -18.15
C PRO A 161 1.24 -13.99 -18.16
N TYR A 162 0.92 -13.24 -17.10
CA TYR A 162 1.29 -11.83 -16.94
C TYR A 162 2.52 -11.65 -16.03
N GLY A 163 3.11 -12.73 -15.57
CA GLY A 163 4.18 -12.71 -14.56
C GLY A 163 3.68 -12.47 -13.13
N PRO A 164 4.58 -12.36 -12.15
CA PRO A 164 4.23 -12.07 -10.77
C PRO A 164 3.70 -10.63 -10.61
N PRO A 165 2.78 -10.40 -9.65
CA PRO A 165 2.33 -9.06 -9.34
C PRO A 165 3.49 -8.16 -8.88
N ARG A 166 3.43 -6.89 -9.25
CA ARG A 166 4.35 -5.87 -8.70
C ARG A 166 4.00 -5.60 -7.23
N VAL A 167 5.02 -5.34 -6.42
CA VAL A 167 4.87 -5.04 -5.00
C VAL A 167 5.26 -3.58 -4.72
N MET A 168 4.38 -2.82 -4.12
CA MET A 168 4.71 -1.50 -3.55
C MET A 168 4.60 -1.55 -2.03
N LEU A 169 5.50 -0.89 -1.33
CA LEU A 169 5.52 -0.87 0.12
C LEU A 169 5.23 0.53 0.65
N ALA A 170 4.25 0.64 1.54
CA ALA A 170 4.02 1.87 2.29
C ALA A 170 5.08 2.03 3.39
N ALA A 171 5.77 3.15 3.37
CA ALA A 171 6.79 3.45 4.34
C ALA A 171 6.73 4.91 4.81
N VAL A 172 7.04 5.11 6.09
CA VAL A 172 7.11 6.42 6.74
C VAL A 172 8.52 6.67 7.28
N GLY A 173 9.06 5.72 8.05
CA GLY A 173 10.38 5.83 8.67
C GLY A 173 11.52 5.32 7.78
N PRO A 174 12.78 5.69 8.11
CA PRO A 174 13.94 5.39 7.27
C PRO A 174 14.16 3.89 7.00
N MET A 175 13.99 3.04 8.02
CA MET A 175 14.20 1.60 7.87
C MET A 175 13.21 0.96 6.91
N MET A 176 11.92 1.28 7.02
CA MET A 176 10.89 0.75 6.12
C MET A 176 11.06 1.30 4.70
N THR A 177 11.44 2.57 4.55
CA THR A 177 11.77 3.18 3.25
C THR A 177 12.96 2.47 2.58
N LYS A 178 13.98 2.12 3.35
CA LYS A 178 15.10 1.32 2.87
C LYS A 178 14.64 -0.06 2.39
N VAL A 179 13.80 -0.75 3.16
CA VAL A 179 13.22 -2.05 2.75
C VAL A 179 12.45 -1.92 1.44
N ALA A 180 11.63 -0.86 1.27
CA ALA A 180 10.93 -0.61 0.01
C ALA A 180 11.91 -0.53 -1.17
N ALA A 181 12.97 0.26 -1.05
CA ALA A 181 13.96 0.46 -2.10
C ALA A 181 14.77 -0.80 -2.43
N GLU A 182 15.06 -1.63 -1.43
CA GLU A 182 15.89 -2.82 -1.61
C GLU A 182 15.13 -4.03 -2.19
N CYS A 183 13.84 -4.21 -1.88
CA CYS A 183 13.12 -5.44 -2.23
C CYS A 183 11.71 -5.26 -2.81
N ALA A 184 11.14 -4.06 -2.84
CA ALA A 184 9.85 -3.79 -3.50
C ALA A 184 10.02 -3.09 -4.86
N ASP A 185 8.97 -3.08 -5.68
CA ASP A 185 8.96 -2.40 -6.99
C ASP A 185 8.58 -0.92 -6.88
N GLY A 186 8.23 -0.47 -5.68
CA GLY A 186 7.90 0.92 -5.45
C GLY A 186 7.58 1.28 -4.00
N LEU A 187 7.41 2.59 -3.80
CA LEU A 187 7.08 3.21 -2.53
C LEU A 187 5.69 3.85 -2.60
N LEU A 188 4.83 3.48 -1.67
CA LEU A 188 3.63 4.25 -1.34
C LEU A 188 3.99 5.24 -0.25
N VAL A 189 4.14 6.50 -0.61
CA VAL A 189 4.47 7.57 0.33
C VAL A 189 3.25 7.86 1.19
N HIS A 190 3.43 8.18 2.46
CA HIS A 190 2.31 8.56 3.31
C HIS A 190 1.82 9.98 2.99
N GLY A 191 0.50 10.22 3.03
CA GLY A 191 -0.09 11.53 2.74
C GLY A 191 0.35 12.65 3.70
N PHE A 192 0.74 12.32 4.93
CA PHE A 192 1.33 13.27 5.88
C PHE A 192 2.84 13.38 5.62
N THR A 193 3.19 14.12 4.61
CA THR A 193 4.57 14.48 4.24
C THR A 193 4.58 15.85 3.57
N THR A 194 5.76 16.36 3.30
CA THR A 194 5.95 17.62 2.55
C THR A 194 6.93 17.40 1.41
N ALA A 195 6.87 18.28 0.41
CA ALA A 195 7.83 18.25 -0.69
C ALA A 195 9.29 18.36 -0.21
N ARG A 196 9.52 19.09 0.89
CA ARG A 196 10.83 19.21 1.53
C ARG A 196 11.25 17.89 2.16
N TYR A 197 10.38 17.26 2.99
CA TYR A 197 10.67 15.97 3.64
C TYR A 197 10.91 14.87 2.60
N LEU A 198 10.12 14.86 1.54
CA LEU A 198 10.29 13.92 0.45
C LEU A 198 11.67 14.05 -0.21
N ARG A 199 12.09 15.30 -0.55
CA ARG A 199 13.38 15.55 -1.21
C ARG A 199 14.59 15.36 -0.29
N GLU A 200 14.51 15.84 0.95
CA GLU A 200 15.68 15.90 1.85
C GLU A 200 15.85 14.62 2.69
N VAL A 201 14.78 13.85 2.91
CA VAL A 201 14.82 12.66 3.77
C VAL A 201 14.48 11.39 2.99
N THR A 202 13.27 11.32 2.40
CA THR A 202 12.77 10.08 1.81
C THR A 202 13.56 9.66 0.57
N MET A 203 13.73 10.57 -0.40
CA MET A 203 14.38 10.23 -1.68
C MET A 203 15.86 9.85 -1.55
N PRO A 204 16.69 10.49 -0.71
CA PRO A 204 18.06 10.03 -0.49
C PRO A 204 18.15 8.59 0.06
N ILE A 205 17.20 8.20 0.94
CA ILE A 205 17.13 6.82 1.45
C ILE A 205 16.73 5.84 0.34
N VAL A 206 15.77 6.22 -0.51
CA VAL A 206 15.37 5.43 -1.67
C VAL A 206 16.56 5.23 -2.62
N GLU A 207 17.27 6.28 -2.96
CA GLU A 207 18.43 6.21 -3.86
C GLU A 207 19.56 5.33 -3.32
N ALA A 208 19.88 5.50 -2.03
CA ALA A 208 20.87 4.66 -1.36
C ALA A 208 20.44 3.18 -1.29
N GLY A 209 19.16 2.92 -0.99
CA GLY A 209 18.61 1.57 -0.95
C GLY A 209 18.60 0.88 -2.33
N LEU A 210 18.22 1.60 -3.38
CA LEU A 210 18.27 1.09 -4.76
C LEU A 210 19.73 0.77 -5.16
N ALA A 211 20.66 1.68 -4.91
CA ALA A 211 22.06 1.47 -5.22
C ALA A 211 22.64 0.25 -4.49
N SER A 212 22.30 0.06 -3.20
CA SER A 212 22.75 -1.11 -2.42
C SER A 212 22.20 -2.44 -2.96
N ALA A 213 21.05 -2.41 -3.62
CA ALA A 213 20.42 -3.57 -4.26
C ALA A 213 20.79 -3.73 -5.75
N GLY A 214 21.70 -2.91 -6.29
CA GLY A 214 22.07 -2.93 -7.70
C GLY A 214 20.94 -2.49 -8.65
N ARG A 215 20.00 -1.68 -8.15
CA ARG A 215 18.81 -1.20 -8.87
C ARG A 215 18.90 0.29 -9.19
N THR A 216 18.07 0.75 -10.08
CA THR A 216 18.03 2.14 -10.52
C THR A 216 16.65 2.77 -10.29
N ARG A 217 16.56 4.09 -10.42
CA ARG A 217 15.27 4.81 -10.34
C ARG A 217 14.27 4.39 -11.42
N ALA A 218 14.74 3.90 -12.56
CA ALA A 218 13.89 3.41 -13.65
C ALA A 218 13.08 2.16 -13.23
N ASP A 219 13.62 1.38 -12.30
CA ASP A 219 13.03 0.13 -11.80
C ASP A 219 12.09 0.35 -10.61
N PHE A 220 11.83 1.61 -10.22
CA PHE A 220 11.16 1.93 -8.97
C PHE A 220 10.10 3.03 -9.11
N THR A 221 8.86 2.70 -8.77
CA THR A 221 7.73 3.65 -8.79
C THR A 221 7.55 4.32 -7.43
N THR A 222 7.23 5.61 -7.43
CA THR A 222 6.84 6.33 -6.21
C THR A 222 5.42 6.86 -6.40
N SER A 223 4.51 6.49 -5.51
CA SER A 223 3.13 6.99 -5.48
C SER A 223 2.92 7.85 -4.24
N TYR A 224 2.27 9.00 -4.42
CA TYR A 224 1.97 9.97 -3.37
C TYR A 224 0.47 10.25 -3.30
N PRO A 225 -0.21 9.93 -2.19
CA PRO A 225 -1.61 10.27 -2.00
C PRO A 225 -1.72 11.73 -1.53
N GLY A 226 -2.02 12.64 -2.45
CA GLY A 226 -2.24 14.06 -2.14
C GLY A 226 -3.51 14.27 -1.31
N LEU A 227 -3.43 15.12 -0.29
CA LEU A 227 -4.61 15.63 0.41
C LEU A 227 -5.19 16.77 -0.45
N ILE A 228 -6.35 16.53 -1.06
CA ILE A 228 -6.96 17.46 -2.03
C ILE A 228 -8.21 18.09 -1.40
N VAL A 229 -8.29 19.42 -1.46
CA VAL A 229 -9.47 20.20 -1.09
C VAL A 229 -10.15 20.66 -2.36
N THR A 230 -11.38 20.21 -2.60
CA THR A 230 -12.17 20.61 -3.75
C THR A 230 -13.67 20.57 -3.42
N GLY A 231 -14.48 21.32 -4.17
CA GLY A 231 -15.93 21.37 -4.05
C GLY A 231 -16.54 22.15 -5.21
N ASN A 232 -17.78 21.86 -5.57
CA ASN A 232 -18.56 22.55 -6.59
C ASN A 232 -19.27 23.81 -6.04
N SER A 233 -19.24 23.99 -4.72
CA SER A 233 -19.78 25.14 -4.00
C SER A 233 -18.85 25.54 -2.85
N GLU A 234 -19.00 26.77 -2.34
CA GLU A 234 -18.23 27.23 -1.16
C GLU A 234 -18.48 26.32 0.05
N ALA A 235 -19.72 25.88 0.26
CA ALA A 235 -20.06 24.97 1.37
C ALA A 235 -19.35 23.61 1.24
N GLU A 236 -19.29 23.02 0.06
CA GLU A 236 -18.58 21.77 -0.20
C GLU A 236 -17.06 21.94 -0.04
N TYR A 237 -16.52 23.07 -0.52
CA TYR A 237 -15.11 23.40 -0.38
C TYR A 237 -14.71 23.53 1.10
N GLN A 238 -15.48 24.25 1.92
CA GLN A 238 -15.24 24.40 3.36
C GLN A 238 -15.34 23.06 4.08
N ALA A 239 -16.36 22.26 3.76
CA ALA A 239 -16.49 20.92 4.33
C ALA A 239 -15.30 20.01 3.96
N ALA A 240 -14.80 20.08 2.73
CA ALA A 240 -13.60 19.36 2.30
C ALA A 240 -12.35 19.85 3.03
N GLN A 241 -12.21 21.16 3.21
CA GLN A 241 -11.11 21.76 3.95
C GLN A 241 -11.08 21.30 5.41
N ASP A 242 -12.23 21.27 6.06
CA ASP A 242 -12.34 20.84 7.46
C ASP A 242 -11.99 19.36 7.61
N ARG A 243 -12.45 18.49 6.70
CA ARG A 243 -12.05 17.08 6.68
C ARG A 243 -10.54 16.92 6.54
N VAL A 244 -9.91 17.66 5.62
CA VAL A 244 -8.45 17.60 5.43
C VAL A 244 -7.70 18.13 6.65
N ARG A 245 -8.18 19.20 7.31
CA ARG A 245 -7.60 19.71 8.56
C ARG A 245 -7.65 18.67 9.68
N HIS A 246 -8.79 18.00 9.87
CA HIS A 246 -8.90 16.92 10.84
C HIS A 246 -7.95 15.76 10.54
N GLN A 247 -7.82 15.39 9.26
CA GLN A 247 -6.91 14.33 8.85
C GLN A 247 -5.44 14.70 9.09
N ILE A 248 -5.05 15.94 8.82
CA ILE A 248 -3.71 16.48 9.12
C ILE A 248 -3.46 16.45 10.64
N ALA A 249 -4.43 16.89 11.46
CA ALA A 249 -4.32 16.87 12.92
C ALA A 249 -4.16 15.45 13.45
N PHE A 250 -4.97 14.51 12.99
CA PHE A 250 -4.88 13.10 13.34
C PHE A 250 -3.51 12.49 13.00
N TYR A 251 -3.00 12.71 11.80
CA TYR A 251 -1.68 12.21 11.43
C TYR A 251 -0.56 12.91 12.21
N GLY A 252 -0.65 14.24 12.37
CA GLY A 252 0.33 15.03 13.12
C GLY A 252 0.42 14.65 14.61
N SER A 253 -0.64 14.06 15.18
CA SER A 253 -0.65 13.53 16.55
C SER A 253 0.03 12.16 16.67
N THR A 254 0.30 11.48 15.57
CA THR A 254 0.85 10.12 15.56
C THR A 254 2.38 10.16 15.67
N PRO A 255 3.00 9.50 16.68
CA PRO A 255 4.46 9.57 16.91
C PRO A 255 5.30 9.17 15.70
N ALA A 256 4.85 8.22 14.89
CA ALA A 256 5.57 7.75 13.70
C ALA A 256 5.79 8.85 12.64
N TYR A 257 4.98 9.91 12.65
CA TYR A 257 5.04 11.00 11.65
C TYR A 257 5.73 12.27 12.18
N ARG A 258 6.17 12.25 13.43
CA ARG A 258 6.81 13.40 14.08
C ARG A 258 8.01 13.95 13.28
N GLY A 259 8.79 13.08 12.64
CA GLY A 259 9.94 13.51 11.84
C GLY A 259 9.61 14.51 10.73
N VAL A 260 8.38 14.51 10.22
CA VAL A 260 7.92 15.52 9.25
C VAL A 260 7.82 16.90 9.92
N LEU A 261 7.24 16.96 11.12
CA LEU A 261 7.15 18.22 11.90
C LEU A 261 8.52 18.71 12.34
N ASP A 262 9.38 17.81 12.83
CA ASP A 262 10.73 18.16 13.31
C ASP A 262 11.59 18.79 12.20
N LEU A 263 11.52 18.29 10.97
CA LEU A 263 12.25 18.86 9.82
C LEU A 263 11.87 20.32 9.56
N HIS A 264 10.64 20.72 9.89
CA HIS A 264 10.14 22.07 9.69
C HIS A 264 10.28 22.97 10.94
N GLY A 265 10.81 22.46 12.03
CA GLY A 265 10.84 23.16 13.32
C GLY A 265 9.47 23.25 14.00
N TRP A 266 8.54 22.37 13.62
CA TRP A 266 7.17 22.31 14.16
C TRP A 266 6.97 21.17 15.18
N GLY A 267 8.06 20.66 15.76
CA GLY A 267 8.00 19.53 16.69
C GLY A 267 7.09 19.75 17.89
N ASP A 268 6.97 20.99 18.37
CA ASP A 268 6.10 21.35 19.51
C ASP A 268 4.60 21.18 19.19
N LEU A 269 4.20 21.29 17.93
CA LEU A 269 2.82 21.07 17.49
C LEU A 269 2.35 19.63 17.73
N HIS A 270 3.26 18.65 17.82
CA HIS A 270 2.89 17.27 18.06
C HIS A 270 2.10 17.08 19.35
N ALA A 271 2.52 17.72 20.45
CA ALA A 271 1.82 17.64 21.73
C ALA A 271 0.44 18.33 21.68
N GLU A 272 0.33 19.45 20.99
CA GLU A 272 -0.94 20.16 20.81
C GLU A 272 -1.92 19.36 19.94
N LEU A 273 -1.47 18.81 18.81
CA LEU A 273 -2.27 17.98 17.92
C LEU A 273 -2.77 16.71 18.64
N ASN A 274 -1.92 16.10 19.49
CA ASN A 274 -2.31 14.94 20.30
C ASN A 274 -3.40 15.26 21.33
N ARG A 275 -3.42 16.50 21.84
CA ARG A 275 -4.47 16.95 22.78
C ARG A 275 -5.81 17.25 22.07
N LEU A 276 -5.75 17.62 20.78
CA LEU A 276 -6.93 18.03 19.99
C LEU A 276 -7.54 16.86 19.17
N SER A 277 -6.82 15.77 18.99
CA SER A 277 -7.26 14.55 18.28
C SER A 277 -7.81 13.50 19.25
#